data_293e85dd0121b428afbdf534ed5eb95b
#
_entry.id   293e85dd0121b428afbdf534ed5eb95b
#
_cell.length_a   1.000
_cell.length_b   1.000
_cell.length_c   1.000
_cell.angle_alpha   90.00
_cell.angle_beta   90.00
_cell.angle_gamma   90.00
#
_symmetry.space_group_name_H-M   'P 1'
#
loop_
_entity.id
_entity.type
_entity.pdbx_description
1 polymer ?
#
loop_
_entity_poly.entity_id
_entity_poly.type
_entity_poly.pdbx_seq_one_letter_code
_entity_poly.pdbx_strand_id
1 'polypeptide(L)'
;LDYELTVLTVSSSAGIVTCAPIGQRQESGDYRESWQPATFTPDVLEQAQHIARTAVEGLVAKAQASGEKGWGVFGVELFVLTDGNVLFNEVSPRPHDTGMVTMASQRLSEFALHARAILGLPITQEHVALSIPEGTVAASHAIVVQGDGEAEFRNVAAALAEPGTDLRVFAKPEVHGHRRMAVALAVGGNEADARAKAGNVAESLDIAIV
;
A
#
# COMPACT_ATOMS: atom_id res chain seq x y z
N LEU A 1 -14.29 15.36 -6.02
CA LEU A 1 -13.23 14.34 -5.94
C LEU A 1 -12.96 13.82 -7.34
N ASP A 2 -11.71 13.78 -7.73
CA ASP A 2 -11.25 13.17 -8.98
C ASP A 2 -10.74 11.76 -8.70
N TYR A 3 -9.74 11.63 -7.82
CA TYR A 3 -9.21 10.35 -7.36
C TYR A 3 -8.59 10.47 -5.97
N GLU A 4 -8.19 9.32 -5.43
CA GLU A 4 -7.53 9.18 -4.13
C GLU A 4 -6.09 8.67 -4.33
N LEU A 5 -5.20 9.07 -3.44
CA LEU A 5 -3.84 8.56 -3.39
C LEU A 5 -3.36 8.41 -1.94
N THR A 6 -2.36 7.55 -1.74
CA THR A 6 -1.67 7.40 -0.46
C THR A 6 -0.20 7.75 -0.60
N VAL A 7 0.33 8.49 0.37
CA VAL A 7 1.77 8.68 0.55
C VAL A 7 2.22 7.98 1.82
N LEU A 8 2.92 6.86 1.67
CA LEU A 8 3.61 6.25 2.80
C LEU A 8 4.76 7.15 3.23
N THR A 9 4.69 7.61 4.46
CA THR A 9 5.68 8.50 5.06
C THR A 9 6.34 7.78 6.22
N VAL A 10 7.66 7.77 6.26
CA VAL A 10 8.43 7.00 7.24
C VAL A 10 9.23 7.95 8.12
N SER A 11 8.97 7.89 9.43
CA SER A 11 9.79 8.54 10.46
C SER A 11 10.77 7.54 11.05
N SER A 12 12.05 7.90 11.13
CA SER A 12 13.12 7.05 11.67
C SER A 12 14.19 7.87 12.38
N SER A 13 15.24 7.23 12.88
CA SER A 13 16.39 7.91 13.47
C SER A 13 17.14 8.82 12.49
N ALA A 14 16.97 8.66 11.18
CA ALA A 14 17.54 9.53 10.14
C ALA A 14 16.61 10.67 9.71
N GLY A 15 15.44 10.82 10.32
CA GLY A 15 14.43 11.82 9.96
C GLY A 15 13.23 11.23 9.24
N ILE A 16 12.56 12.05 8.43
CA ILE A 16 11.32 11.69 7.72
C ILE A 16 11.56 11.64 6.21
N VAL A 17 11.15 10.53 5.58
CA VAL A 17 11.18 10.34 4.13
C VAL A 17 9.81 9.88 3.62
N THR A 18 9.52 10.12 2.35
CA THR A 18 8.28 9.68 1.69
C THR A 18 8.59 8.65 0.61
N CYS A 19 7.76 7.60 0.52
CA CYS A 19 7.75 6.70 -0.63
C CYS A 19 7.18 7.41 -1.87
N ALA A 20 7.38 6.84 -3.05
CA ALA A 20 6.64 7.24 -4.22
C ALA A 20 5.13 7.11 -3.96
N PRO A 21 4.30 8.09 -4.34
CA PRO A 21 2.86 8.03 -4.09
C PRO A 21 2.21 6.82 -4.76
N ILE A 22 1.18 6.32 -4.10
CA ILE A 22 0.44 5.12 -4.47
C ILE A 22 -0.94 5.56 -4.95
N GLY A 23 -1.30 5.15 -6.17
CA GLY A 23 -2.67 5.23 -6.64
C GLY A 23 -3.51 4.13 -6.02
N GLN A 24 -4.78 4.42 -5.74
CA GLN A 24 -5.67 3.46 -5.10
C GLN A 24 -7.08 3.53 -5.66
N ARG A 25 -7.82 2.43 -5.49
CA ARG A 25 -9.24 2.37 -5.74
C ARG A 25 -9.93 1.74 -4.52
N GLN A 26 -10.96 2.44 -4.06
CA GLN A 26 -11.88 1.94 -3.03
C GLN A 26 -13.24 1.66 -3.66
N GLU A 27 -14.00 0.80 -3.03
CA GLU A 27 -15.37 0.50 -3.40
C GLU A 27 -16.21 0.38 -2.13
N SER A 28 -17.22 1.26 -1.99
CA SER A 28 -18.06 1.34 -0.79
C SER A 28 -17.27 1.53 0.52
N GLY A 29 -16.15 2.28 0.46
CA GLY A 29 -15.26 2.51 1.60
C GLY A 29 -14.27 1.38 1.88
N ASP A 30 -14.30 0.28 1.10
CA ASP A 30 -13.35 -0.81 1.22
C ASP A 30 -12.23 -0.68 0.19
N TYR A 31 -10.98 -0.83 0.64
CA TYR A 31 -9.82 -0.96 -0.23
C TYR A 31 -9.99 -2.15 -1.19
N ARG A 32 -9.74 -1.91 -2.48
CA ARG A 32 -9.80 -2.95 -3.52
C ARG A 32 -8.46 -3.17 -4.19
N GLU A 33 -7.81 -2.11 -4.63
CA GLU A 33 -6.53 -2.21 -5.33
C GLU A 33 -5.68 -0.95 -5.15
N SER A 34 -4.37 -1.12 -5.29
CA SER A 34 -3.42 -0.02 -5.35
C SER A 34 -2.31 -0.32 -6.36
N TRP A 35 -1.61 0.73 -6.81
CA TRP A 35 -0.52 0.61 -7.78
C TRP A 35 0.58 1.64 -7.53
N GLN A 36 1.82 1.27 -7.87
CA GLN A 36 2.99 2.09 -7.65
C GLN A 36 4.10 1.78 -8.67
N PRO A 37 4.74 2.81 -9.27
CA PRO A 37 4.40 4.22 -9.13
C PRO A 37 3.06 4.53 -9.82
N ALA A 38 2.33 5.48 -9.26
CA ALA A 38 1.18 6.07 -9.93
C ALA A 38 1.62 7.36 -10.65
N THR A 39 0.96 7.65 -11.76
CA THR A 39 1.27 8.83 -12.57
C THR A 39 0.43 10.01 -12.12
N PHE A 40 1.08 11.05 -11.65
CA PHE A 40 0.47 12.32 -11.23
C PHE A 40 1.14 13.49 -11.92
N THR A 41 0.45 14.63 -11.99
CA THR A 41 1.10 15.87 -12.42
C THR A 41 2.15 16.30 -11.39
N PRO A 42 3.21 17.02 -11.81
CA PRO A 42 4.24 17.50 -10.87
C PRO A 42 3.66 18.29 -9.68
N ASP A 43 2.66 19.13 -9.93
CA ASP A 43 2.01 19.94 -8.90
C ASP A 43 1.25 19.08 -7.87
N VAL A 44 0.52 18.06 -8.33
CA VAL A 44 -0.16 17.10 -7.43
C VAL A 44 0.85 16.31 -6.61
N LEU A 45 1.94 15.87 -7.23
CA LEU A 45 3.01 15.14 -6.56
C LEU A 45 3.64 15.97 -5.44
N GLU A 46 4.00 17.23 -5.72
CA GLU A 46 4.59 18.15 -4.75
C GLU A 46 3.64 18.42 -3.58
N GLN A 47 2.37 18.76 -3.87
CA GLN A 47 1.35 18.99 -2.85
C GLN A 47 1.16 17.76 -1.97
N ALA A 48 1.01 16.57 -2.57
CA ALA A 48 0.78 15.32 -1.84
C ALA A 48 1.92 15.00 -0.89
N GLN A 49 3.16 15.08 -1.37
CA GLN A 49 4.34 14.82 -0.54
C GLN A 49 4.51 15.88 0.57
N HIS A 50 4.23 17.14 0.29
CA HIS A 50 4.28 18.22 1.27
C HIS A 50 3.26 18.02 2.39
N ILE A 51 1.99 17.77 2.03
CA ILE A 51 0.91 17.55 3.00
C ILE A 51 1.22 16.33 3.87
N ALA A 52 1.61 15.20 3.25
CA ALA A 52 1.92 13.98 3.98
C ALA A 52 3.09 14.18 4.96
N ARG A 53 4.16 14.82 4.51
CA ARG A 53 5.31 15.14 5.38
C ARG A 53 4.90 16.04 6.54
N THR A 54 4.18 17.13 6.29
CA THR A 54 3.74 18.08 7.31
C THR A 54 2.85 17.43 8.37
N ALA A 55 1.91 16.57 7.93
CA ALA A 55 1.05 15.83 8.86
C ALA A 55 1.86 14.92 9.79
N VAL A 56 2.82 14.17 9.23
CA VAL A 56 3.66 13.25 10.02
C VAL A 56 4.65 14.02 10.90
N GLU A 57 5.24 15.11 10.45
CA GLU A 57 6.10 15.98 11.28
C GLU A 57 5.36 16.48 12.52
N GLY A 58 4.10 16.90 12.37
CA GLY A 58 3.25 17.33 13.48
C GLY A 58 3.00 16.20 14.51
N LEU A 59 2.72 14.99 14.02
CA LEU A 59 2.51 13.82 14.89
C LEU A 59 3.79 13.41 15.63
N VAL A 60 4.91 13.37 14.91
CA VAL A 60 6.23 13.03 15.47
C VAL A 60 6.65 14.07 16.52
N ALA A 61 6.48 15.35 16.25
CA ALA A 61 6.79 16.41 17.20
C ALA A 61 5.95 16.28 18.50
N LYS A 62 4.67 15.95 18.38
CA LYS A 62 3.79 15.69 19.52
C LYS A 62 4.23 14.45 20.33
N ALA A 63 4.58 13.36 19.65
CA ALA A 63 5.11 12.15 20.29
C ALA A 63 6.41 12.47 21.08
N GLN A 64 7.34 13.20 20.45
CA GLN A 64 8.61 13.60 21.06
C GLN A 64 8.40 14.50 22.29
N ALA A 65 7.44 15.40 22.25
CA ALA A 65 7.08 16.22 23.41
C ALA A 65 6.56 15.39 24.60
N SER A 66 6.08 14.17 24.35
CA SER A 66 5.65 13.19 25.35
C SER A 66 6.74 12.17 25.72
N GLY A 67 7.97 12.34 25.23
CA GLY A 67 9.10 11.43 25.48
C GLY A 67 9.19 10.22 24.58
N GLU A 68 8.29 10.10 23.57
CA GLU A 68 8.26 9.02 22.61
C GLU A 68 9.09 9.37 21.34
N LYS A 69 9.47 8.37 20.57
CA LYS A 69 10.28 8.59 19.37
C LYS A 69 9.43 9.01 18.15
N GLY A 70 8.19 8.53 18.06
CA GLY A 70 7.33 8.77 16.90
C GLY A 70 7.83 8.08 15.63
N TRP A 71 8.59 6.98 15.73
CA TRP A 71 9.16 6.25 14.61
C TRP A 71 8.20 5.18 14.08
N GLY A 72 8.11 5.07 12.76
CA GLY A 72 7.27 4.10 12.09
C GLY A 72 6.88 4.53 10.69
N VAL A 73 6.04 3.74 10.05
CA VAL A 73 5.36 4.06 8.80
C VAL A 73 4.01 4.71 9.11
N PHE A 74 3.68 5.73 8.35
CA PHE A 74 2.40 6.43 8.37
C PHE A 74 1.79 6.36 6.97
N GLY A 75 0.61 5.77 6.84
CA GLY A 75 -0.19 5.83 5.63
C GLY A 75 -0.99 7.12 5.61
N VAL A 76 -0.64 8.06 4.74
CA VAL A 76 -1.35 9.33 4.61
C VAL A 76 -2.23 9.28 3.38
N GLU A 77 -3.53 9.26 3.58
CA GLU A 77 -4.53 9.29 2.50
C GLU A 77 -4.90 10.71 2.14
N LEU A 78 -4.98 10.96 0.85
CA LEU A 78 -5.20 12.27 0.27
C LEU A 78 -6.26 12.20 -0.83
N PHE A 79 -7.05 13.25 -0.94
CA PHE A 79 -8.01 13.47 -2.02
C PHE A 79 -7.42 14.43 -3.05
N VAL A 80 -7.54 14.10 -4.32
CA VAL A 80 -7.24 15.00 -5.42
C VAL A 80 -8.56 15.49 -6.01
N LEU A 81 -8.70 16.80 -6.10
CA LEU A 81 -9.88 17.45 -6.67
C LEU A 81 -9.72 17.64 -8.17
N THR A 82 -10.84 17.83 -8.86
CA THR A 82 -10.88 18.06 -10.32
C THR A 82 -10.12 19.31 -10.78
N ASP A 83 -9.83 20.24 -9.88
CA ASP A 83 -9.00 21.44 -10.13
C ASP A 83 -7.50 21.22 -9.85
N GLY A 84 -7.10 19.99 -9.46
CA GLY A 84 -5.73 19.63 -9.14
C GLY A 84 -5.28 19.96 -7.71
N ASN A 85 -6.16 20.51 -6.88
CA ASN A 85 -5.86 20.72 -5.45
C ASN A 85 -5.85 19.39 -4.70
N VAL A 86 -4.90 19.25 -3.77
CA VAL A 86 -4.77 18.06 -2.91
C VAL A 86 -5.24 18.39 -1.50
N LEU A 87 -6.10 17.54 -0.94
CA LEU A 87 -6.62 17.68 0.41
C LEU A 87 -6.20 16.52 1.28
N PHE A 88 -5.86 16.79 2.54
CA PHE A 88 -5.66 15.76 3.56
C PHE A 88 -7.01 15.09 3.87
N ASN A 89 -7.00 13.74 3.88
CA ASN A 89 -8.13 12.93 4.32
C ASN A 89 -7.85 12.37 5.72
N GLU A 90 -6.95 11.39 5.81
CA GLU A 90 -6.61 10.77 7.08
C GLU A 90 -5.15 10.31 7.15
N VAL A 91 -4.70 9.98 8.35
CA VAL A 91 -3.39 9.35 8.59
C VAL A 91 -3.53 8.15 9.50
N SER A 92 -3.00 7.02 9.06
CA SER A 92 -2.86 5.79 9.84
C SER A 92 -1.43 5.62 10.31
N PRO A 93 -1.12 5.69 11.62
CA PRO A 93 0.25 5.57 12.16
C PRO A 93 0.70 4.09 12.23
N ARG A 94 0.62 3.39 11.11
CA ARG A 94 0.90 1.96 10.94
C ARG A 94 1.05 1.62 9.46
N PRO A 95 1.55 0.41 9.11
CA PRO A 95 1.39 -0.13 7.76
C PRO A 95 -0.08 -0.07 7.31
N HIS A 96 -0.31 0.26 6.04
CA HIS A 96 -1.62 0.58 5.48
C HIS A 96 -1.97 -0.35 4.31
N ASP A 97 -3.24 -0.72 4.16
CA ASP A 97 -3.66 -1.66 3.11
C ASP A 97 -3.24 -1.23 1.70
N THR A 98 -3.26 0.07 1.40
CA THR A 98 -2.77 0.60 0.11
C THR A 98 -1.27 0.40 -0.07
N GLY A 99 -0.51 0.34 1.02
CA GLY A 99 0.92 0.13 1.04
C GLY A 99 1.35 -1.32 0.77
N MET A 100 0.42 -2.28 0.72
CA MET A 100 0.75 -3.67 0.41
C MET A 100 1.41 -3.84 -0.96
N VAL A 101 1.15 -2.94 -1.91
CA VAL A 101 1.83 -2.91 -3.22
C VAL A 101 3.35 -2.80 -3.08
N THR A 102 3.87 -2.22 -1.99
CA THR A 102 5.31 -2.12 -1.74
C THR A 102 6.01 -3.47 -1.59
N MET A 103 5.27 -4.55 -1.32
CA MET A 103 5.83 -5.90 -1.33
C MET A 103 6.29 -6.35 -2.73
N ALA A 104 5.75 -5.75 -3.80
CA ALA A 104 6.15 -6.00 -5.17
C ALA A 104 6.98 -4.86 -5.78
N SER A 105 6.76 -3.60 -5.36
CA SER A 105 7.37 -2.43 -5.99
C SER A 105 8.69 -1.98 -5.36
N GLN A 106 8.95 -2.32 -4.08
CA GLN A 106 10.10 -1.84 -3.33
C GLN A 106 10.94 -3.00 -2.78
N ARG A 107 12.23 -2.76 -2.57
CA ARG A 107 13.10 -3.73 -1.89
C ARG A 107 12.70 -3.91 -0.42
N LEU A 108 12.33 -2.83 0.25
CA LEU A 108 11.80 -2.85 1.61
C LEU A 108 10.31 -2.53 1.54
N SER A 109 9.47 -3.51 1.82
CA SER A 109 8.03 -3.30 1.93
C SER A 109 7.71 -2.35 3.09
N GLU A 110 6.50 -1.79 3.12
CA GLU A 110 6.04 -0.97 4.24
C GLU A 110 6.20 -1.66 5.60
N PHE A 111 6.02 -2.98 5.65
CA PHE A 111 6.21 -3.78 6.88
C PHE A 111 7.68 -3.81 7.29
N ALA A 112 8.59 -4.01 6.34
CA ALA A 112 10.02 -4.00 6.59
C ALA A 112 10.51 -2.59 7.00
N LEU A 113 9.99 -1.55 6.35
CA LEU A 113 10.27 -0.15 6.71
C LEU A 113 9.76 0.16 8.12
N HIS A 114 8.55 -0.27 8.47
CA HIS A 114 8.00 -0.09 9.82
C HIS A 114 8.85 -0.78 10.88
N ALA A 115 9.19 -2.06 10.66
CA ALA A 115 10.05 -2.82 11.57
C ALA A 115 11.43 -2.15 11.76
N ARG A 116 12.06 -1.69 10.67
CA ARG A 116 13.33 -0.94 10.76
C ARG A 116 13.18 0.32 11.60
N ALA A 117 12.14 1.11 11.33
CA ALA A 117 11.91 2.37 12.03
C ALA A 117 11.76 2.18 13.53
N ILE A 118 10.87 1.27 13.98
CA ILE A 118 10.62 1.03 15.41
C ILE A 118 11.82 0.42 16.14
N LEU A 119 12.70 -0.28 15.41
CA LEU A 119 13.97 -0.79 15.94
C LEU A 119 15.08 0.27 16.00
N GLY A 120 14.80 1.53 15.62
CA GLY A 120 15.75 2.63 15.63
C GLY A 120 16.76 2.63 14.49
N LEU A 121 16.58 1.80 13.47
CA LEU A 121 17.46 1.78 12.31
C LEU A 121 17.16 2.98 11.40
N PRO A 122 18.20 3.59 10.80
CA PRO A 122 18.02 4.73 9.91
C PRO A 122 17.33 4.30 8.60
N ILE A 123 16.44 5.16 8.11
CA ILE A 123 15.77 5.01 6.81
C ILE A 123 16.00 6.30 6.02
N THR A 124 16.62 6.15 4.86
CA THR A 124 16.91 7.24 3.91
C THR A 124 16.04 7.08 2.66
N GLN A 125 16.11 8.05 1.75
CA GLN A 125 15.37 8.01 0.48
C GLN A 125 15.70 6.78 -0.37
N GLU A 126 16.93 6.25 -0.30
CA GLU A 126 17.32 5.02 -0.99
C GLU A 126 16.59 3.78 -0.49
N HIS A 127 16.21 3.74 0.80
CA HIS A 127 15.50 2.60 1.39
C HIS A 127 14.03 2.53 0.93
N VAL A 128 13.45 3.64 0.51
CA VAL A 128 12.06 3.75 0.03
C VAL A 128 11.96 3.84 -1.50
N ALA A 129 13.09 3.67 -2.20
CA ALA A 129 13.14 3.69 -3.64
C ALA A 129 12.45 2.46 -4.26
N LEU A 130 11.87 2.65 -5.44
CA LEU A 130 11.35 1.56 -6.24
C LEU A 130 12.48 0.60 -6.65
N SER A 131 12.19 -0.69 -6.70
CA SER A 131 13.12 -1.76 -7.11
C SER A 131 12.65 -2.55 -8.33
N ILE A 132 11.53 -2.16 -8.91
CA ILE A 132 11.02 -2.73 -10.16
C ILE A 132 11.73 -2.07 -11.36
N PRO A 133 11.78 -2.75 -12.53
CA PRO A 133 12.37 -2.18 -13.74
C PRO A 133 11.74 -0.83 -14.13
N GLU A 134 12.56 0.06 -14.69
CA GLU A 134 12.08 1.34 -15.19
C GLU A 134 10.97 1.15 -16.24
N GLY A 135 9.92 1.96 -16.16
CA GLY A 135 8.76 1.88 -17.05
C GLY A 135 7.74 0.80 -16.66
N THR A 136 7.99 0.01 -15.60
CA THR A 136 7.01 -0.95 -15.08
C THR A 136 6.23 -0.39 -13.89
N VAL A 137 5.10 -1.02 -13.59
CA VAL A 137 4.22 -0.68 -12.46
C VAL A 137 3.94 -1.95 -11.68
N ALA A 138 3.93 -1.86 -10.35
CA ALA A 138 3.40 -2.91 -9.50
C ALA A 138 1.96 -2.58 -9.10
N ALA A 139 1.15 -3.62 -8.92
CA ALA A 139 -0.22 -3.50 -8.40
C ALA A 139 -0.51 -4.52 -7.32
N SER A 140 -1.46 -4.18 -6.46
CA SER A 140 -2.03 -5.10 -5.49
C SER A 140 -3.55 -5.13 -5.64
N HIS A 141 -4.15 -6.30 -5.44
CA HIS A 141 -5.59 -6.53 -5.50
C HIS A 141 -6.05 -7.29 -4.25
N ALA A 142 -6.98 -6.70 -3.51
CA ALA A 142 -7.49 -7.29 -2.28
C ALA A 142 -8.39 -8.50 -2.57
N ILE A 143 -8.17 -9.60 -1.87
CA ILE A 143 -9.00 -10.79 -1.96
C ILE A 143 -9.94 -10.79 -0.75
N VAL A 144 -11.20 -10.45 -1.02
CA VAL A 144 -12.27 -10.42 -0.04
C VAL A 144 -13.09 -11.72 -0.13
N VAL A 145 -13.17 -12.42 0.98
CA VAL A 145 -13.91 -13.67 1.09
C VAL A 145 -15.21 -13.41 1.86
N GLN A 146 -16.31 -14.00 1.38
CA GLN A 146 -17.62 -13.91 2.02
C GLN A 146 -18.03 -15.27 2.58
N GLY A 147 -18.63 -15.28 3.77
CA GLY A 147 -19.11 -16.46 4.44
C GLY A 147 -18.79 -16.49 5.93
N ASP A 148 -19.02 -17.64 6.56
CA ASP A 148 -18.73 -17.88 7.97
C ASP A 148 -17.99 -19.21 8.11
N GLY A 149 -16.72 -19.18 8.51
CA GLY A 149 -15.84 -20.36 8.65
C GLY A 149 -14.41 -20.08 8.19
N GLU A 150 -13.61 -21.13 8.05
CA GLU A 150 -12.24 -21.05 7.59
C GLU A 150 -12.18 -20.92 6.06
N ALA A 151 -11.27 -20.06 5.55
CA ALA A 151 -11.07 -19.89 4.11
C ALA A 151 -9.98 -20.85 3.61
N GLU A 152 -10.32 -21.78 2.74
CA GLU A 152 -9.38 -22.65 2.05
C GLU A 152 -9.10 -22.13 0.65
N PHE A 153 -7.84 -21.80 0.37
CA PHE A 153 -7.38 -21.30 -0.92
C PHE A 153 -6.97 -22.46 -1.83
N ARG A 154 -7.67 -22.63 -2.93
CA ARG A 154 -7.46 -23.67 -3.94
C ARG A 154 -7.00 -23.05 -5.27
N ASN A 155 -6.56 -23.87 -6.20
CA ASN A 155 -6.11 -23.48 -7.53
C ASN A 155 -4.95 -22.45 -7.55
N VAL A 156 -4.17 -22.34 -6.46
CA VAL A 156 -3.09 -21.37 -6.31
C VAL A 156 -2.02 -21.50 -7.39
N ALA A 157 -1.67 -22.73 -7.80
CA ALA A 157 -0.66 -22.96 -8.83
C ALA A 157 -1.07 -22.37 -10.19
N ALA A 158 -2.34 -22.49 -10.57
CA ALA A 158 -2.85 -21.91 -11.81
C ALA A 158 -2.99 -20.39 -11.71
N ALA A 159 -3.44 -19.88 -10.57
CA ALA A 159 -3.55 -18.44 -10.32
C ALA A 159 -2.19 -17.72 -10.42
N LEU A 160 -1.10 -18.37 -10.03
CA LEU A 160 0.26 -17.84 -10.05
C LEU A 160 1.08 -18.31 -11.28
N ALA A 161 0.44 -18.83 -12.31
CA ALA A 161 1.15 -19.31 -13.49
C ALA A 161 1.78 -18.19 -14.34
N GLU A 162 1.22 -16.97 -14.27
CA GLU A 162 1.75 -15.82 -15.00
C GLU A 162 2.99 -15.25 -14.30
N PRO A 163 4.13 -15.05 -15.03
CA PRO A 163 5.31 -14.44 -14.43
C PRO A 163 5.07 -13.02 -13.90
N GLY A 164 5.69 -12.69 -12.78
CA GLY A 164 5.58 -11.38 -12.13
C GLY A 164 4.34 -11.25 -11.23
N THR A 165 3.67 -12.37 -10.93
CA THR A 165 2.54 -12.43 -9.98
C THR A 165 2.96 -13.06 -8.65
N ASP A 166 2.27 -12.70 -7.58
CA ASP A 166 2.49 -13.22 -6.23
C ASP A 166 1.19 -13.16 -5.41
N LEU A 167 1.14 -13.91 -4.32
CA LEU A 167 0.00 -14.00 -3.41
C LEU A 167 0.47 -13.95 -1.95
N ARG A 168 -0.21 -13.14 -1.14
CA ARG A 168 -0.01 -13.12 0.32
C ARG A 168 -1.32 -13.47 1.01
N VAL A 169 -1.40 -14.65 1.59
CA VAL A 169 -2.51 -15.07 2.46
C VAL A 169 -2.24 -14.56 3.87
N PHE A 170 -3.22 -13.89 4.47
CA PHE A 170 -3.05 -13.23 5.78
C PHE A 170 -3.13 -14.17 6.97
N ALA A 171 -3.43 -15.45 6.75
CA ALA A 171 -3.57 -16.49 7.78
C ALA A 171 -4.54 -16.09 8.92
N LYS A 172 -5.56 -15.30 8.61
CA LYS A 172 -6.64 -15.00 9.56
C LYS A 172 -7.44 -16.28 9.83
N PRO A 173 -7.82 -16.57 11.09
CA PRO A 173 -8.39 -17.87 11.44
C PRO A 173 -9.74 -18.14 10.77
N GLU A 174 -10.60 -17.13 10.66
CA GLU A 174 -11.97 -17.31 10.19
C GLU A 174 -12.48 -16.10 9.43
N VAL A 175 -13.46 -16.29 8.58
CA VAL A 175 -14.30 -15.26 7.97
C VAL A 175 -15.60 -15.16 8.73
N HIS A 176 -16.06 -13.94 8.98
CA HIS A 176 -17.40 -13.64 9.50
C HIS A 176 -18.00 -12.55 8.62
N GLY A 177 -19.07 -12.91 7.87
CA GLY A 177 -19.70 -12.04 6.89
C GLY A 177 -18.80 -11.79 5.67
N HIS A 178 -17.98 -10.74 5.65
CA HIS A 178 -16.96 -10.52 4.63
C HIS A 178 -15.64 -10.08 5.28
N ARG A 179 -14.52 -10.57 4.74
CA ARG A 179 -13.20 -10.28 5.29
C ARG A 179 -12.12 -10.34 4.20
N ARG A 180 -11.21 -9.35 4.20
CA ARG A 180 -9.99 -9.44 3.39
C ARG A 180 -9.09 -10.53 3.96
N MET A 181 -8.85 -11.58 3.19
CA MET A 181 -8.10 -12.77 3.62
C MET A 181 -6.74 -12.88 2.96
N ALA A 182 -6.55 -12.19 1.82
CA ALA A 182 -5.31 -12.21 1.08
C ALA A 182 -5.17 -10.96 0.22
N VAL A 183 -4.00 -10.80 -0.40
CA VAL A 183 -3.73 -9.82 -1.46
C VAL A 183 -2.96 -10.50 -2.58
N ALA A 184 -3.42 -10.30 -3.81
CA ALA A 184 -2.69 -10.62 -5.02
C ALA A 184 -1.77 -9.45 -5.38
N LEU A 185 -0.57 -9.74 -5.86
CA LEU A 185 0.44 -8.77 -6.26
C LEU A 185 0.90 -9.08 -7.69
N ALA A 186 1.17 -8.04 -8.47
CA ALA A 186 1.75 -8.23 -9.80
C ALA A 186 2.65 -7.07 -10.20
N VAL A 187 3.57 -7.34 -11.14
CA VAL A 187 4.33 -6.33 -11.87
C VAL A 187 3.98 -6.44 -13.35
N GLY A 188 3.66 -5.30 -13.96
CA GLY A 188 3.27 -5.19 -15.36
C GLY A 188 4.03 -4.10 -16.10
N GLY A 189 3.93 -4.10 -17.42
CA GLY A 189 4.56 -3.12 -18.30
C GLY A 189 3.95 -1.70 -18.21
N ASN A 190 2.78 -1.58 -17.60
CA ASN A 190 2.09 -0.33 -17.29
C ASN A 190 1.03 -0.57 -16.21
N GLU A 191 0.35 0.49 -15.77
CA GLU A 191 -0.68 0.41 -14.73
C GLU A 191 -1.81 -0.56 -15.07
N ALA A 192 -2.36 -0.47 -16.28
CA ALA A 192 -3.49 -1.33 -16.68
C ALA A 192 -3.09 -2.81 -16.71
N ASP A 193 -1.89 -3.13 -17.21
CA ASP A 193 -1.34 -4.48 -17.23
C ASP A 193 -1.10 -5.03 -15.81
N ALA A 194 -0.46 -4.25 -14.93
CA ALA A 194 -0.20 -4.66 -13.56
C ALA A 194 -1.49 -4.93 -12.79
N ARG A 195 -2.47 -4.03 -12.91
CA ARG A 195 -3.79 -4.17 -12.25
C ARG A 195 -4.57 -5.36 -12.78
N ALA A 196 -4.56 -5.57 -14.11
CA ALA A 196 -5.20 -6.74 -14.73
C ALA A 196 -4.57 -8.05 -14.24
N LYS A 197 -3.23 -8.15 -14.20
CA LYS A 197 -2.53 -9.33 -13.68
C LYS A 197 -2.87 -9.62 -12.23
N ALA A 198 -2.84 -8.62 -11.36
CA ALA A 198 -3.21 -8.80 -9.95
C ALA A 198 -4.68 -9.23 -9.80
N GLY A 199 -5.58 -8.64 -10.59
CA GLY A 199 -7.00 -9.03 -10.65
C GLY A 199 -7.18 -10.47 -11.12
N ASN A 200 -6.50 -10.88 -12.18
CA ASN A 200 -6.54 -12.25 -12.71
C ASN A 200 -6.09 -13.29 -11.68
N VAL A 201 -5.07 -12.99 -10.86
CA VAL A 201 -4.69 -13.87 -9.74
C VAL A 201 -5.85 -14.03 -8.77
N ALA A 202 -6.48 -12.93 -8.37
CA ALA A 202 -7.60 -12.97 -7.41
C ALA A 202 -8.81 -13.74 -7.98
N GLU A 203 -9.16 -13.53 -9.25
CA GLU A 203 -10.29 -14.17 -9.93
C GLU A 203 -10.06 -15.66 -10.24
N SER A 204 -8.79 -16.07 -10.43
CA SER A 204 -8.42 -17.46 -10.73
C SER A 204 -8.37 -18.35 -9.49
N LEU A 205 -8.39 -17.78 -8.29
CA LEU A 205 -8.45 -18.55 -7.05
C LEU A 205 -9.84 -19.15 -6.87
N ASP A 206 -9.86 -20.41 -6.47
CA ASP A 206 -11.05 -21.09 -5.93
C ASP A 206 -10.94 -21.02 -4.39
N ILE A 207 -11.89 -20.34 -3.74
CA ILE A 207 -11.86 -20.14 -2.30
C ILE A 207 -13.13 -20.76 -1.69
N ALA A 208 -12.95 -21.83 -0.95
CA ALA A 208 -14.03 -22.49 -0.22
C ALA A 208 -14.06 -22.02 1.25
N ILE A 209 -15.27 -21.96 1.80
CA ILE A 209 -15.46 -21.87 3.26
C ILE A 209 -15.72 -23.27 3.79
N VAL A 210 -14.97 -23.67 4.80
CA VAL A 210 -15.03 -24.98 5.46
C VAL A 210 -15.25 -24.83 6.96
#